data_5b8ee1658cc4d5705dc19cc7da591480
#
_entry.id   5b8ee1658cc4d5705dc19cc7da591480
#
_cell.length_a   1.000
_cell.length_b   1.000
_cell.length_c   1.000
_cell.angle_alpha   90.00
_cell.angle_beta   90.00
_cell.angle_gamma   90.00
#
_symmetry.space_group_name_H-M   'P 1'
#
loop_
_entity.id
_entity.type
_entity.pdbx_description
1 polymer ?
#
loop_
_entity_poly.entity_id
_entity_poly.type
_entity_poly.pdbx_seq_one_letter_code
_entity_poly.pdbx_strand_id
1 'polypeptide(L)'
;MPCLCDFCSAPDARWRHPARNFIGYVAGGVVGESVGDWAACHECHKLIVSDDRVRLTATSVLTFIARHPELEAFKSELATEMEILHAQFFDNRTGPASAIP
;
A
#
# COMPACT_ATOMS: atom_id res chain seq x y z
N MET A 1 15.59 -0.16 -12.40
CA MET A 1 15.38 -0.54 -11.00
C MET A 1 13.93 -0.99 -10.82
N PRO A 2 13.69 -2.11 -10.15
CA PRO A 2 12.32 -2.52 -9.88
C PRO A 2 11.66 -1.55 -8.90
N CYS A 3 10.38 -1.27 -9.13
CA CYS A 3 9.60 -0.47 -8.20
C CYS A 3 9.15 -1.32 -7.02
N LEU A 4 9.15 -0.75 -5.82
CA LEU A 4 8.55 -1.39 -4.67
C LEU A 4 7.03 -1.25 -4.73
N CYS A 5 6.34 -2.27 -4.26
CA CYS A 5 4.89 -2.20 -4.09
C CYS A 5 4.56 -1.23 -2.96
N ASP A 6 3.71 -0.25 -3.23
CA ASP A 6 3.32 0.76 -2.24
C ASP A 6 2.42 0.20 -1.14
N PHE A 7 1.88 -1.01 -1.32
CA PHE A 7 1.00 -1.66 -0.35
C PHE A 7 1.73 -2.60 0.60
N CYS A 8 2.62 -3.45 0.07
CA CYS A 8 3.28 -4.48 0.87
C CYS A 8 4.82 -4.41 0.85
N SER A 9 5.40 -3.50 0.09
CA SER A 9 6.85 -3.32 -0.08
C SER A 9 7.56 -4.44 -0.85
N ALA A 10 6.83 -5.33 -1.51
CA ALA A 10 7.44 -6.34 -2.37
C ALA A 10 8.23 -5.67 -3.50
N PRO A 11 9.34 -6.26 -3.96
CA PRO A 11 10.27 -5.60 -4.89
C PRO A 11 9.84 -5.62 -6.36
N ASP A 12 8.68 -6.16 -6.69
CA ASP A 12 8.30 -6.42 -8.06
C ASP A 12 6.91 -5.85 -8.36
N ALA A 13 6.76 -4.53 -8.24
CA ALA A 13 5.52 -3.86 -8.60
C ALA A 13 5.34 -3.90 -10.12
N ARG A 14 4.15 -4.30 -10.57
CA ARG A 14 3.82 -4.48 -11.98
C ARG A 14 2.64 -3.67 -12.46
N TRP A 15 1.91 -3.04 -11.55
CA TRP A 15 0.70 -2.31 -11.87
C TRP A 15 0.74 -0.91 -11.27
N ARG A 16 0.17 0.03 -12.01
CA ARG A 16 0.01 1.41 -11.55
C ARG A 16 -1.47 1.68 -11.33
N HIS A 17 -1.80 2.10 -10.11
CA HIS A 17 -3.17 2.49 -9.75
C HIS A 17 -3.22 4.01 -9.62
N PRO A 18 -3.95 4.72 -10.52
CA PRO A 18 -4.00 6.18 -10.46
C PRO A 18 -4.73 6.66 -9.21
N ALA A 19 -4.16 7.66 -8.57
CA ALA A 19 -4.71 8.25 -7.36
C ALA A 19 -4.35 9.74 -7.28
N ARG A 20 -5.24 10.51 -6.66
CA ARG A 20 -4.95 11.90 -6.33
C ARG A 20 -3.95 11.95 -5.18
N ASN A 21 -3.22 13.07 -5.08
CA ASN A 21 -2.37 13.30 -3.92
C ASN A 21 -3.23 13.45 -2.66
N PHE A 22 -2.76 12.94 -1.54
CA PHE A 22 -3.46 13.08 -0.26
C PHE A 22 -2.46 13.04 0.89
N ILE A 23 -2.88 13.57 2.05
CA ILE A 23 -2.07 13.50 3.26
C ILE A 23 -2.35 12.17 3.93
N GLY A 24 -1.36 11.28 3.93
CA GLY A 24 -1.50 9.93 4.45
C GLY A 24 -1.41 9.85 5.96
N TYR A 25 -0.55 10.67 6.58
CA TYR A 25 -0.39 10.67 8.03
C TYR A 25 0.25 11.97 8.52
N VAL A 26 0.03 12.24 9.82
CA VAL A 26 0.73 13.29 10.55
C VAL A 26 1.25 12.68 11.85
N ALA A 27 2.54 12.73 12.08
CA ALA A 27 3.15 12.15 13.28
C ALA A 27 4.35 12.99 13.72
N GLY A 28 4.38 13.41 14.98
CA GLY A 28 5.50 14.13 15.54
C GLY A 28 5.87 15.43 14.81
N GLY A 29 4.88 16.11 14.24
CA GLY A 29 5.10 17.31 13.45
C GLY A 29 5.52 17.03 12.00
N VAL A 30 5.62 15.76 11.60
CA VAL A 30 5.94 15.38 10.23
C VAL A 30 4.67 15.02 9.51
N VAL A 31 4.50 15.57 8.30
CA VAL A 31 3.35 15.29 7.43
C VAL A 31 3.81 14.39 6.30
N GLY A 32 3.20 13.20 6.21
CA GLY A 32 3.46 12.26 5.11
C GLY A 32 2.42 12.44 4.02
N GLU A 33 2.86 12.93 2.87
CA GLU A 33 1.99 13.12 1.71
C GLU A 33 2.18 12.00 0.70
N SER A 34 1.06 11.42 0.24
CA SER A 34 1.08 10.49 -0.88
C SER A 34 0.96 11.29 -2.17
N VAL A 35 1.96 11.20 -3.02
CA VAL A 35 2.04 11.95 -4.27
C VAL A 35 2.00 11.01 -5.46
N GLY A 36 1.04 11.23 -6.35
CA GLY A 36 0.93 10.49 -7.60
C GLY A 36 0.29 9.11 -7.45
N ASP A 37 0.52 8.28 -8.45
CA ASP A 37 -0.07 6.95 -8.55
C ASP A 37 0.63 5.95 -7.62
N TRP A 38 -0.11 4.90 -7.26
CA TRP A 38 0.41 3.84 -6.41
C TRP A 38 0.83 2.63 -7.24
N ALA A 39 2.02 2.13 -6.97
CA ALA A 39 2.53 0.91 -7.60
C ALA A 39 2.11 -0.31 -6.80
N ALA A 40 1.67 -1.37 -7.48
CA ALA A 40 1.22 -2.60 -6.84
C ALA A 40 1.87 -3.82 -7.46
N CYS A 41 2.29 -4.76 -6.62
CA CYS A 41 2.67 -6.09 -7.10
C CYS A 41 1.43 -6.82 -7.59
N HIS A 42 1.63 -7.94 -8.28
CA HIS A 42 0.51 -8.69 -8.87
C HIS A 42 -0.52 -9.12 -7.82
N GLU A 43 -0.05 -9.61 -6.67
CA GLU A 43 -0.93 -10.06 -5.58
C GLU A 43 -1.79 -8.92 -5.02
N CYS A 44 -1.16 -7.78 -4.71
CA CYS A 44 -1.91 -6.62 -4.22
C CYS A 44 -2.88 -6.10 -5.28
N HIS A 45 -2.46 -6.06 -6.54
CA HIS A 45 -3.31 -5.65 -7.64
C HIS A 45 -4.59 -6.50 -7.70
N LYS A 46 -4.47 -7.82 -7.62
CA LYS A 46 -5.63 -8.72 -7.62
C LYS A 46 -6.60 -8.40 -6.49
N LEU A 47 -6.08 -8.15 -5.30
CA LEU A 47 -6.91 -7.85 -4.13
C LEU A 47 -7.58 -6.48 -4.25
N ILE A 48 -6.91 -5.50 -4.85
CA ILE A 48 -7.49 -4.19 -5.11
C ILE A 48 -8.63 -4.30 -6.11
N VAL A 49 -8.42 -5.02 -7.21
CA VAL A 49 -9.44 -5.19 -8.26
C VAL A 49 -10.66 -5.92 -7.73
N SER A 50 -10.49 -6.90 -6.85
CA SER A 50 -11.59 -7.62 -6.23
C SER A 50 -12.19 -6.92 -5.01
N ASP A 51 -11.67 -5.75 -4.65
CA ASP A 51 -12.07 -4.95 -3.48
C ASP A 51 -11.99 -5.74 -2.18
N ASP A 52 -11.02 -6.65 -2.08
CA ASP A 52 -10.79 -7.45 -0.87
C ASP A 52 -9.82 -6.71 0.06
N ARG A 53 -10.32 -5.69 0.72
CA ARG A 53 -9.51 -4.79 1.55
C ARG A 53 -8.96 -5.48 2.78
N VAL A 54 -9.70 -6.40 3.37
CA VAL A 54 -9.25 -7.16 4.54
C VAL A 54 -8.03 -8.00 4.20
N ARG A 55 -8.10 -8.74 3.10
CA ARG A 55 -6.99 -9.59 2.68
C ARG A 55 -5.80 -8.75 2.19
N LEU A 56 -6.07 -7.60 1.57
CA LEU A 56 -5.01 -6.68 1.15
C LEU A 56 -4.18 -6.24 2.36
N THR A 57 -4.82 -5.80 3.43
CA THR A 57 -4.14 -5.40 4.66
C THR A 57 -3.38 -6.58 5.28
N ALA A 58 -4.02 -7.73 5.42
CA ALA A 58 -3.39 -8.91 6.02
C ALA A 58 -2.15 -9.35 5.25
N THR A 59 -2.25 -9.43 3.92
CA THR A 59 -1.13 -9.81 3.06
C THR A 59 -0.01 -8.78 3.11
N SER A 60 -0.37 -7.50 3.11
CA SER A 60 0.61 -6.41 3.17
C SER A 60 1.41 -6.45 4.46
N VAL A 61 0.74 -6.66 5.60
CA VAL A 61 1.41 -6.76 6.90
C VAL A 61 2.38 -7.94 6.92
N LEU A 62 1.94 -9.11 6.49
CA LEU A 62 2.78 -10.31 6.48
C LEU A 62 4.01 -10.13 5.59
N THR A 63 3.84 -9.60 4.40
CA THR A 63 4.94 -9.38 3.47
C THR A 63 5.92 -8.34 4.01
N PHE A 64 5.40 -7.25 4.58
CA PHE A 64 6.23 -6.20 5.15
C PHE A 64 7.07 -6.73 6.33
N ILE A 65 6.46 -7.46 7.24
CA ILE A 65 7.15 -8.03 8.40
C ILE A 65 8.19 -9.07 7.98
N ALA A 66 7.89 -9.87 6.95
CA ALA A 66 8.86 -10.82 6.43
C ALA A 66 10.16 -10.13 5.97
N ARG A 67 10.04 -8.89 5.48
CA ARG A 67 11.20 -8.08 5.07
C ARG A 67 11.79 -7.25 6.21
N HIS A 68 11.01 -7.02 7.26
CA HIS A 68 11.40 -6.21 8.42
C HIS A 68 11.03 -6.96 9.71
N PRO A 69 11.71 -8.11 9.99
CA PRO A 69 11.33 -8.94 11.13
C PRO A 69 11.45 -8.25 12.49
N GLU A 70 12.22 -7.18 12.57
CA GLU A 70 12.34 -6.36 13.78
C GLU A 70 11.02 -5.68 14.16
N LEU A 71 10.06 -5.62 13.23
CA LEU A 71 8.75 -4.99 13.47
C LEU A 71 7.66 -5.98 13.90
N GLU A 72 8.00 -7.25 14.11
CA GLU A 72 7.01 -8.27 14.49
C GLU A 72 6.26 -7.90 15.78
N ALA A 73 6.96 -7.29 16.74
CA ALA A 73 6.35 -6.86 18.00
C ALA A 73 5.28 -5.76 17.81
N PHE A 74 5.29 -5.05 16.67
CA PHE A 74 4.37 -3.96 16.37
C PHE A 74 3.34 -4.33 15.32
N LYS A 75 3.11 -5.63 15.11
CA LYS A 75 2.25 -6.13 14.05
C LYS A 75 0.83 -5.56 14.10
N SER A 76 0.24 -5.46 15.27
CA SER A 76 -1.12 -4.93 15.43
C SER A 76 -1.21 -3.45 15.07
N GLU A 77 -0.25 -2.67 15.54
CA GLU A 77 -0.19 -1.23 15.23
C GLU A 77 0.04 -1.01 13.74
N LEU A 78 0.93 -1.79 13.15
CA LEU A 78 1.22 -1.72 11.72
C LEU A 78 -0.01 -2.07 10.88
N ALA A 79 -0.76 -3.09 11.28
CA ALA A 79 -1.99 -3.48 10.58
C ALA A 79 -3.02 -2.35 10.61
N THR A 80 -3.19 -1.69 11.75
CA THR A 80 -4.11 -0.56 11.89
C THR A 80 -3.70 0.60 10.98
N GLU A 81 -2.41 0.94 10.99
CA GLU A 81 -1.90 2.03 10.14
C GLU A 81 -2.04 1.72 8.66
N MET A 82 -1.73 0.50 8.24
CA MET A 82 -1.88 0.09 6.85
C MET A 82 -3.34 0.10 6.41
N GLU A 83 -4.26 -0.33 7.27
CA GLU A 83 -5.68 -0.30 6.98
C GLU A 83 -6.16 1.13 6.72
N ILE A 84 -5.75 2.07 7.56
CA ILE A 84 -6.10 3.48 7.40
C ILE A 84 -5.52 4.04 6.11
N LEU A 85 -4.25 3.78 5.84
CA LEU A 85 -3.56 4.29 4.66
C LEU A 85 -4.17 3.72 3.38
N HIS A 86 -4.47 2.41 3.36
CA HIS A 86 -5.11 1.78 2.20
C HIS A 86 -6.52 2.33 1.98
N ALA A 87 -7.28 2.60 3.04
CA ALA A 87 -8.60 3.22 2.93
C ALA A 87 -8.50 4.60 2.26
N GLN A 88 -7.50 5.39 2.64
CA GLN A 88 -7.25 6.70 2.01
C GLN A 88 -6.91 6.55 0.53
N PHE A 89 -6.12 5.55 0.17
CA PHE A 89 -5.84 5.26 -1.24
C PHE A 89 -7.14 4.97 -2.00
N PHE A 90 -8.00 4.10 -1.46
CA PHE A 90 -9.27 3.76 -2.11
C PHE A 90 -10.15 5.00 -2.29
N ASP A 91 -10.17 5.90 -1.32
CA ASP A 91 -10.95 7.13 -1.39
C ASP A 91 -10.42 8.11 -2.44
N ASN A 92 -9.15 7.97 -2.81
CA ASN A 92 -8.49 8.90 -3.73
C ASN A 92 -8.18 8.29 -5.11
N ARG A 93 -8.64 7.08 -5.39
CA ARG A 93 -8.47 6.46 -6.70
C ARG A 93 -9.18 7.28 -7.78
N THR A 94 -8.54 7.38 -8.95
CA THR A 94 -9.07 8.18 -10.04
C THR A 94 -9.42 7.39 -11.30
N GLY A 95 -9.07 6.11 -11.36
CA GLY A 95 -9.37 5.31 -12.54
C GLY A 95 -8.80 3.90 -12.46
N PRO A 96 -8.93 3.13 -13.55
CA PRO A 96 -8.45 1.74 -13.58
C PRO A 96 -6.93 1.66 -13.61
N ALA A 97 -6.41 0.51 -13.17
CA ALA A 97 -4.98 0.26 -13.18
C ALA A 97 -4.45 0.07 -14.61
N SER A 98 -3.17 0.34 -14.78
CA SER A 98 -2.43 0.04 -16.00
C SER A 98 -1.14 -0.68 -15.66
N ALA A 99 -0.64 -1.47 -16.62
CA ALA A 99 0.61 -2.19 -16.42
C ALA A 99 1.80 -1.22 -16.44
N ILE A 100 2.77 -1.49 -15.57
CA ILE A 100 4.06 -0.79 -15.60
C ILE A 100 4.92 -1.45 -16.65
N PRO A 101 5.46 -0.68 -17.61
CA PRO A 101 6.28 -1.22 -18.70
C PRO A 101 7.55 -1.90 -18.19
#